data_50a84b934dfac17e7fae618e49b9faea
#
_entry.id   50a84b934dfac17e7fae618e49b9faea
#
_cell.length_a   1.000
_cell.length_b   1.000
_cell.length_c   1.000
_cell.angle_alpha   90.00
_cell.angle_beta   90.00
_cell.angle_gamma   90.00
#
_symmetry.space_group_name_H-M   'P 1'
#
loop_
_entity.id
_entity.type
_entity.pdbx_description
1 polymer ?
#
loop_
_entity_poly.entity_id
_entity_poly.type
_entity_poly.pdbx_seq_one_letter_code
_entity_poly.pdbx_strand_id
1 'polypeptide(L)'
;MCGIIGAVGTAEATPLLLDGLRRLEYRGYDSAGVATLVDGHIERRRAEGKLTNLVAEIEMAPLAGTIGIGHTRWATHGAPNTGNAHPHASARVAVVHNGIIENFQALREELVAAGHTFYTDTDTEVV
;
A
#
# COMPACT_ATOMS: atom_id res chain seq x y z
N MET A 1 -1.23 -9.34 11.64
CA MET A 1 -0.84 -9.98 10.35
C MET A 1 -1.34 -9.15 9.17
N CYS A 2 -0.50 -8.97 8.17
CA CYS A 2 -0.87 -8.21 6.97
C CYS A 2 -1.97 -8.89 6.15
N GLY A 3 -2.80 -8.10 5.48
CA GLY A 3 -3.81 -8.55 4.54
C GLY A 3 -3.65 -7.89 3.18
N ILE A 4 -3.98 -8.59 2.13
CA ILE A 4 -3.95 -8.11 0.75
C ILE A 4 -5.31 -8.33 0.10
N ILE A 5 -5.75 -7.36 -0.69
CA ILE A 5 -6.91 -7.44 -1.57
C ILE A 5 -6.56 -6.87 -2.94
N GLY A 6 -7.07 -7.45 -3.99
CA GLY A 6 -6.98 -6.92 -5.36
C GLY A 6 -8.32 -6.95 -6.04
N ALA A 7 -8.57 -6.00 -6.92
CA ALA A 7 -9.79 -5.90 -7.71
C ALA A 7 -9.48 -5.49 -9.15
N VAL A 8 -10.07 -6.21 -10.08
CA VAL A 8 -10.04 -5.91 -11.53
C VAL A 8 -11.46 -6.10 -12.06
N GLY A 9 -12.01 -5.11 -12.69
CA GLY A 9 -13.39 -5.23 -13.20
C GLY A 9 -13.87 -4.00 -13.92
N THR A 10 -15.19 -3.89 -14.00
CA THR A 10 -15.91 -2.77 -14.62
C THR A 10 -16.54 -1.81 -13.60
N ALA A 11 -16.67 -2.25 -12.34
CA ALA A 11 -17.12 -1.42 -11.23
C ALA A 11 -15.93 -0.70 -10.57
N GLU A 12 -16.21 0.38 -9.84
CA GLU A 12 -15.18 1.07 -9.05
C GLU A 12 -14.53 0.13 -8.05
N ALA A 13 -13.20 0.13 -8.02
CA ALA A 13 -12.41 -0.76 -7.18
C ALA A 13 -12.43 -0.34 -5.70
N THR A 14 -12.42 0.95 -5.39
CA THR A 14 -12.27 1.44 -4.01
C THR A 14 -13.29 0.86 -3.03
N PRO A 15 -14.60 0.81 -3.31
CA PRO A 15 -15.56 0.18 -2.39
C PRO A 15 -15.28 -1.30 -2.16
N LEU A 16 -14.88 -2.03 -3.20
CA LEU A 16 -14.54 -3.45 -3.11
C LEU A 16 -13.27 -3.68 -2.28
N LEU A 17 -12.25 -2.83 -2.48
CA LEU A 17 -11.01 -2.87 -1.71
C LEU A 17 -11.25 -2.61 -0.24
N LEU A 18 -12.04 -1.58 0.10
CA LEU A 18 -12.37 -1.24 1.48
C LEU A 18 -13.19 -2.34 2.16
N ASP A 19 -14.17 -2.95 1.47
CA ASP A 19 -14.92 -4.08 2.02
C ASP A 19 -14.00 -5.29 2.28
N GLY A 20 -13.12 -5.59 1.35
CA GLY A 20 -12.12 -6.64 1.52
C GLY A 20 -11.18 -6.40 2.69
N LEU A 21 -10.69 -5.17 2.87
CA LEU A 21 -9.82 -4.82 3.99
C LEU A 21 -10.56 -4.89 5.34
N ARG A 22 -11.85 -4.51 5.40
CA ARG A 22 -12.67 -4.68 6.60
C ARG A 22 -12.76 -6.14 7.03
N ARG A 23 -12.90 -7.05 6.09
CA ARG A 23 -12.93 -8.50 6.36
C ARG A 23 -11.60 -9.05 6.88
N LEU A 24 -10.50 -8.34 6.65
CA LEU A 24 -9.15 -8.70 7.11
C LEU A 24 -8.76 -8.02 8.42
N GLU A 25 -9.56 -7.10 8.96
CA GLU A 25 -9.27 -6.38 10.21
C GLU A 25 -9.04 -7.28 11.42
N TYR A 26 -9.74 -8.42 11.50
CA TYR A 26 -9.60 -9.37 12.62
C TYR A 26 -8.18 -9.90 12.79
N ARG A 27 -7.35 -9.81 11.76
CA ARG A 27 -5.95 -10.27 11.78
C ARG A 27 -5.02 -9.30 12.50
N GLY A 28 -5.47 -8.10 12.82
CA GLY A 28 -4.66 -7.05 13.41
C GLY A 28 -3.76 -6.35 12.39
N TYR A 29 -3.67 -5.04 12.50
CA TYR A 29 -2.86 -4.18 11.62
C TYR A 29 -2.59 -2.83 12.30
N ASP A 30 -1.63 -2.07 11.81
CA ASP A 30 -1.26 -0.74 12.32
C ASP A 30 -1.33 0.37 11.27
N SER A 31 -1.52 0.01 10.02
CA SER A 31 -1.74 0.95 8.92
C SER A 31 -2.43 0.25 7.75
N ALA A 32 -3.03 1.03 6.88
CA ALA A 32 -3.73 0.52 5.71
C ALA A 32 -3.58 1.47 4.52
N GLY A 33 -3.79 0.93 3.33
CA GLY A 33 -3.76 1.75 2.13
C GLY A 33 -4.37 1.04 0.93
N VAL A 34 -4.70 1.84 -0.07
CA VAL A 34 -5.19 1.40 -1.37
C VAL A 34 -4.51 2.19 -2.48
N ALA A 35 -4.35 1.55 -3.62
CA ALA A 35 -3.94 2.20 -4.85
C ALA A 35 -4.84 1.75 -6.00
N THR A 36 -5.18 2.66 -6.89
CA THR A 36 -5.96 2.38 -8.09
C THR A 36 -5.28 2.95 -9.33
N LEU A 37 -5.63 2.38 -10.48
CA LEU A 37 -5.22 2.90 -11.78
C LEU A 37 -6.32 3.83 -12.31
N VAL A 38 -5.98 5.10 -12.50
CA VAL A 38 -6.88 6.15 -12.97
C VAL A 38 -6.28 6.82 -14.20
N ASP A 39 -6.91 6.67 -15.36
CA ASP A 39 -6.47 7.28 -16.62
C ASP A 39 -4.96 7.08 -16.92
N GLY A 40 -4.46 5.87 -16.68
CA GLY A 40 -3.05 5.52 -16.87
C GLY A 40 -2.11 5.97 -15.76
N HIS A 41 -2.62 6.57 -14.69
CA HIS A 41 -1.87 6.99 -13.51
C HIS A 41 -2.21 6.15 -12.29
N ILE A 42 -1.22 5.92 -11.44
CA ILE A 42 -1.43 5.30 -10.14
C ILE A 42 -1.76 6.39 -9.13
N GLU A 43 -2.94 6.27 -8.53
CA GLU A 43 -3.34 7.09 -7.38
C GLU A 43 -3.40 6.24 -6.12
N ARG A 44 -3.06 6.84 -4.99
CA ARG A 44 -2.87 6.13 -3.74
C ARG A 44 -3.40 6.92 -2.56
N ARG A 45 -4.04 6.20 -1.60
CA ARG A 45 -4.41 6.73 -0.28
C ARG A 45 -3.89 5.78 0.79
N ARG A 46 -3.29 6.33 1.83
CA ARG A 46 -2.72 5.58 2.95
C ARG A 46 -2.99 6.30 4.25
N ALA A 47 -3.14 5.53 5.33
CA ALA A 47 -3.29 6.08 6.67
C ALA A 47 -2.69 5.15 7.71
N GLU A 48 -2.10 5.72 8.75
CA GLU A 48 -1.75 4.98 9.95
C GLU A 48 -2.99 4.71 10.81
N GLY A 49 -2.91 3.71 11.68
CA GLY A 49 -3.96 3.35 12.59
C GLY A 49 -5.06 2.52 11.92
N LYS A 50 -6.29 2.77 12.33
CA LYS A 50 -7.45 1.98 11.90
C LYS A 50 -7.89 2.30 10.48
N LEU A 51 -8.57 1.34 9.86
CA LEU A 51 -9.14 1.47 8.51
C LEU A 51 -10.07 2.69 8.38
N THR A 52 -10.74 3.10 9.47
CA THR A 52 -11.55 4.32 9.49
C THR A 52 -10.75 5.57 9.14
N ASN A 53 -9.46 5.63 9.45
CA ASN A 53 -8.59 6.73 9.07
C ASN A 53 -8.34 6.74 7.56
N LEU A 54 -8.15 5.58 6.95
CA LEU A 54 -8.05 5.46 5.48
C LEU A 54 -9.36 5.87 4.80
N VAL A 55 -10.49 5.46 5.34
CA VAL A 55 -11.81 5.86 4.81
C VAL A 55 -11.95 7.38 4.84
N ALA A 56 -11.56 8.04 5.94
CA ALA A 56 -11.58 9.50 6.06
C ALA A 56 -10.70 10.19 5.00
N GLU A 57 -9.50 9.67 4.74
CA GLU A 57 -8.63 10.17 3.67
C GLU A 57 -9.27 10.04 2.28
N ILE A 58 -9.95 8.93 2.00
CA ILE A 58 -10.65 8.71 0.74
C ILE A 58 -11.89 9.61 0.60
N GLU A 59 -12.59 9.89 1.69
CA GLU A 59 -13.72 10.83 1.69
C GLU A 59 -13.27 12.26 1.37
N MET A 60 -12.11 12.66 1.88
CA MET A 60 -11.53 13.98 1.58
C MET A 60 -10.97 14.08 0.16
N ALA A 61 -10.40 13.01 -0.34
CA ALA A 61 -9.80 12.93 -1.67
C ALA A 61 -10.21 11.60 -2.34
N PRO A 62 -11.40 11.55 -2.98
CA PRO A 62 -11.92 10.34 -3.59
C PRO A 62 -10.97 9.68 -4.56
N LEU A 63 -11.04 8.35 -4.63
CA LEU A 63 -10.17 7.51 -5.43
C LEU A 63 -11.01 6.75 -6.46
N ALA A 64 -10.88 7.13 -7.72
CA ALA A 64 -11.56 6.51 -8.86
C ALA A 64 -10.78 5.28 -9.36
N GLY A 65 -11.29 4.63 -10.40
CA GLY A 65 -10.64 3.51 -11.08
C GLY A 65 -11.30 2.17 -10.81
N THR A 66 -11.14 1.26 -11.77
CA THR A 66 -11.75 -0.09 -11.75
C THR A 66 -10.74 -1.19 -11.49
N ILE A 67 -9.47 -0.84 -11.38
CA ILE A 67 -8.36 -1.74 -11.06
C ILE A 67 -7.65 -1.18 -9.83
N GLY A 68 -7.44 -2.01 -8.82
CA GLY A 68 -6.77 -1.54 -7.62
C GLY A 68 -6.28 -2.66 -6.71
N ILE A 69 -5.42 -2.27 -5.78
CA ILE A 69 -4.86 -3.12 -4.74
C ILE A 69 -5.02 -2.44 -3.37
N GLY A 70 -5.17 -3.23 -2.34
CA GLY A 70 -5.29 -2.76 -0.97
C GLY A 70 -4.49 -3.62 0.00
N HIS A 71 -4.12 -3.03 1.13
CA HIS A 71 -3.26 -3.66 2.11
C HIS A 71 -3.58 -3.17 3.52
N THR A 72 -3.57 -4.10 4.48
CA THR A 72 -3.45 -3.81 5.90
C THR A 72 -2.08 -4.29 6.36
N ARG A 73 -1.30 -3.39 6.95
CA ARG A 73 0.07 -3.63 7.35
C ARG A 73 0.17 -3.91 8.85
N TRP A 74 0.95 -4.93 9.20
CA TRP A 74 1.56 -5.08 10.52
C TRP A 74 3.06 -4.83 10.37
N ALA A 75 3.58 -3.77 10.99
CA ALA A 75 4.94 -3.32 10.77
C ALA A 75 5.98 -4.36 11.21
N THR A 76 6.93 -4.64 10.32
CA THR A 76 8.12 -5.47 10.58
C THR A 76 9.39 -4.64 10.41
N HIS A 77 9.46 -3.83 9.34
CA HIS A 77 10.56 -2.92 9.03
C HIS A 77 10.02 -1.51 8.82
N GLY A 78 10.57 -0.55 9.55
CA GLY A 78 10.09 0.82 9.58
C GLY A 78 8.89 1.03 10.53
N ALA A 79 8.77 2.23 11.07
CA ALA A 79 7.70 2.60 11.99
C ALA A 79 6.30 2.43 11.37
N PRO A 80 5.26 2.17 12.19
CA PRO A 80 3.89 2.08 11.71
C PRO A 80 3.28 3.47 11.47
N ASN A 81 3.75 4.14 10.44
CA ASN A 81 3.29 5.47 10.02
C ASN A 81 2.75 5.44 8.58
N THR A 82 2.12 6.54 8.16
CA THR A 82 1.56 6.67 6.82
C THR A 82 2.61 6.51 5.72
N GLY A 83 3.83 7.02 5.92
CA GLY A 83 4.92 6.92 4.95
C GLY A 83 5.33 5.48 4.65
N ASN A 84 5.30 4.62 5.64
CA ASN A 84 5.65 3.20 5.54
C ASN A 84 4.45 2.28 5.23
N ALA A 85 3.22 2.81 5.18
CA ALA A 85 2.04 2.04 4.81
C ALA A 85 2.09 1.61 3.33
N HIS A 86 1.61 0.39 3.05
CA HIS A 86 1.41 -0.08 1.67
C HIS A 86 0.11 0.48 1.08
N PRO A 87 -0.03 0.54 -0.24
CA PRO A 87 0.94 0.18 -1.28
C PRO A 87 2.11 1.15 -1.39
N HIS A 88 3.30 0.62 -1.73
CA HIS A 88 4.41 1.45 -2.21
C HIS A 88 4.25 1.66 -3.71
N ALA A 89 4.58 2.85 -4.20
CA ALA A 89 4.36 3.17 -5.60
C ALA A 89 5.45 4.07 -6.18
N SER A 90 5.78 3.81 -7.43
CA SER A 90 6.45 4.72 -8.34
C SER A 90 5.44 5.33 -9.30
N ALA A 91 5.90 6.08 -10.31
CA ALA A 91 5.02 6.58 -11.37
C ALA A 91 4.38 5.47 -12.22
N ARG A 92 4.96 4.26 -12.22
CA ARG A 92 4.61 3.16 -13.14
C ARG A 92 4.11 1.89 -12.46
N VAL A 93 4.43 1.71 -11.19
CA VAL A 93 4.18 0.45 -10.47
C VAL A 93 3.67 0.74 -9.07
N ALA A 94 2.70 -0.03 -8.61
CA ALA A 94 2.30 -0.07 -7.20
C ALA A 94 2.40 -1.50 -6.70
N VAL A 95 2.93 -1.66 -5.48
CA VAL A 95 3.24 -2.97 -4.88
C VAL A 95 2.66 -3.05 -3.48
N VAL A 96 2.05 -4.19 -3.18
CA VAL A 96 1.74 -4.64 -1.82
C VAL A 96 2.45 -5.96 -1.56
N HIS A 97 2.95 -6.15 -0.36
CA HIS A 97 3.72 -7.33 -0.02
C HIS A 97 3.46 -7.76 1.43
N ASN A 98 3.24 -9.05 1.63
CA ASN A 98 3.19 -9.69 2.93
C ASN A 98 4.40 -10.61 3.07
N GLY A 99 5.32 -10.27 3.95
CA GLY A 99 6.53 -11.03 4.18
C GLY A 99 7.70 -10.13 4.55
N ILE A 100 8.89 -10.72 4.55
CA ILE A 100 10.16 -10.04 4.85
C ILE A 100 11.13 -10.35 3.72
N ILE A 101 11.77 -9.29 3.19
CA ILE A 101 12.87 -9.41 2.23
C ILE A 101 14.17 -9.36 3.04
N GLU A 102 14.75 -10.52 3.30
CA GLU A 102 15.86 -10.64 4.24
C GLU A 102 17.11 -9.87 3.83
N ASN A 103 17.40 -9.80 2.54
CA ASN A 103 18.55 -9.10 1.97
C ASN A 103 18.22 -7.66 1.51
N PHE A 104 17.16 -7.05 2.04
CA PHE A 104 16.69 -5.74 1.56
C PHE A 104 17.74 -4.63 1.72
N GLN A 105 18.58 -4.68 2.74
CA GLN A 105 19.62 -3.66 2.95
C GLN A 105 20.66 -3.68 1.83
N ALA A 106 21.14 -4.86 1.46
CA ALA A 106 22.07 -5.01 0.35
C ALA A 106 21.48 -4.57 -0.98
N LEU A 107 20.22 -4.95 -1.25
CA LEU A 107 19.48 -4.52 -2.44
C LEU A 107 19.26 -3.00 -2.46
N ARG A 108 18.94 -2.40 -1.31
CA ARG A 108 18.78 -0.95 -1.18
C ARG A 108 20.07 -0.21 -1.51
N GLU A 109 21.20 -0.66 -0.96
CA GLU A 109 22.51 -0.07 -1.23
C GLU A 109 22.87 -0.16 -2.72
N GLU A 110 22.63 -1.30 -3.35
CA GLU A 110 22.86 -1.50 -4.79
C GLU A 110 21.98 -0.57 -5.64
N LEU A 111 20.69 -0.48 -5.32
CA LEU A 111 19.74 0.38 -6.03
C LEU A 111 20.04 1.86 -5.85
N VAL A 112 20.43 2.29 -4.65
CA VAL A 112 20.87 3.68 -4.38
C VAL A 112 22.12 3.99 -5.19
N ALA A 113 23.09 3.09 -5.25
CA ALA A 113 24.29 3.25 -6.07
C ALA A 113 23.96 3.31 -7.57
N ALA A 114 22.88 2.66 -8.01
CA ALA A 114 22.37 2.72 -9.38
C ALA A 114 21.53 3.98 -9.68
N GLY A 115 21.32 4.86 -8.71
CA GLY A 115 20.62 6.14 -8.88
C GLY A 115 19.14 6.12 -8.49
N HIS A 116 18.64 5.04 -7.89
CA HIS A 116 17.26 4.98 -7.39
C HIS A 116 17.10 5.73 -6.05
N THR A 117 15.96 6.38 -5.88
CA THR A 117 15.63 7.10 -4.64
C THR A 117 14.61 6.31 -3.83
N PHE A 118 14.85 6.20 -2.53
CA PHE A 118 13.96 5.55 -1.57
C PHE A 118 13.26 6.60 -0.71
N TYR A 119 11.97 6.38 -0.42
CA TYR A 119 11.11 7.30 0.31
C TYR A 119 10.59 6.72 1.62
N THR A 120 10.77 5.43 1.85
CA THR A 120 10.27 4.71 3.03
C THR A 120 11.38 3.90 3.70
N ASP A 121 11.10 3.42 4.91
CA ASP A 121 12.01 2.57 5.67
C ASP A 121 11.68 1.07 5.51
N THR A 122 10.72 0.74 4.63
CA THR A 122 10.27 -0.64 4.46
C THR A 122 11.21 -1.45 3.59
N ASP A 123 11.25 -2.76 3.85
CA ASP A 123 11.95 -3.72 3.01
C ASP A 123 11.30 -3.86 1.62
N THR A 124 10.00 -3.73 1.55
CA THR A 124 9.22 -3.90 0.31
C THR A 124 9.62 -2.89 -0.78
N GLU A 125 10.09 -1.71 -0.43
CA GLU A 125 10.42 -0.68 -1.42
C GLU A 125 11.59 -1.06 -2.36
N VAL A 126 12.36 -2.10 -2.05
CA VAL A 126 13.43 -2.58 -2.94
C VAL A 126 12.89 -3.35 -4.17
N VAL A 127 11.61 -3.71 -4.18
CA VAL A 127 10.95 -4.38 -5.32
C VAL A 127 10.65 -3.38 -6.43
#